data_ce3342e7a03717c4bd51bd9dada7d440
#
_entry.id   ce3342e7a03717c4bd51bd9dada7d440
#
_cell.length_a   1.000
_cell.length_b   1.000
_cell.length_c   1.000
_cell.angle_alpha   90.00
_cell.angle_beta   90.00
_cell.angle_gamma   90.00
#
_symmetry.space_group_name_H-M   'P 1'
#
loop_
_entity.id
_entity.type
_entity.pdbx_description
1 polymer ?
#
loop_
_entity_poly.entity_id
_entity_poly.type
_entity_poly.pdbx_seq_one_letter_code
_entity_poly.pdbx_strand_id
1 'polypeptide(L)'
;MKGKISATKEGKITGLWCHTTADHGGFDACADPTKFPAGFMNICTGSYDIPTAYLAVDGVYTNKAPGGVAYRCSFRVTEAAYFIERMIEVLAIELNMDAAELRRINFIKQDQFPYTSALGWEYDSGDYHTAWDKALKAVGYDDLRKEQAQRVEDFKAGKTRKLLGIGLTHFTEIVGAGPVKNCDILGLGMFDSCEIRIHPTGSAIARLGTISQGQGHATTFAQILASEIGLPADSITIEEGDTDTAPYGLGTYGSRSTPVAGAATAMAGRKIRAKAQMIAAYMLEVHDDDVEFDVDRFVVKGAPERFKTMKEIAFAAYNQAIPGIEPGLEAVSYYDPPNMTYPFGAYICVMEIDVDTGEHEIRQFYALDDCGTRINPMIIEGQVHGGLTEALSIAMGQEIAYDNMGNVKTGTLMDFFLPTAWETPVSYTHLTLPKIYSV
;
A
#
# COMPACT_ATOMS: atom_id res chain seq x y z
N MET A 1 2.48 -13.36 -20.78
CA MET A 1 1.25 -13.91 -20.14
C MET A 1 0.23 -14.28 -21.21
N LYS A 2 -0.49 -15.36 -21.01
CA LYS A 2 -1.64 -15.79 -21.84
C LYS A 2 -2.86 -15.84 -20.92
N GLY A 3 -3.99 -15.26 -21.35
CA GLY A 3 -5.21 -15.18 -20.55
C GLY A 3 -6.44 -15.67 -21.30
N LYS A 4 -7.39 -16.21 -20.55
CA LYS A 4 -8.76 -16.46 -20.98
C LYS A 4 -9.70 -16.02 -19.88
N ILE A 5 -10.77 -15.34 -20.25
CA ILE A 5 -11.83 -14.92 -19.36
C ILE A 5 -13.16 -15.41 -19.93
N SER A 6 -14.05 -15.86 -19.07
CA SER A 6 -15.40 -16.26 -19.45
C SER A 6 -16.44 -15.46 -18.69
N ALA A 7 -17.50 -15.09 -19.37
CA ALA A 7 -18.60 -14.31 -18.80
C ALA A 7 -19.93 -14.70 -19.44
N THR A 8 -21.03 -14.34 -18.78
CA THR A 8 -22.36 -14.37 -19.40
C THR A 8 -22.50 -13.22 -20.39
N LYS A 9 -23.54 -13.21 -21.20
CA LYS A 9 -23.84 -12.11 -22.12
C LYS A 9 -24.16 -10.80 -21.42
N GLU A 10 -24.62 -10.87 -20.18
CA GLU A 10 -24.90 -9.73 -19.31
C GLU A 10 -23.65 -9.19 -18.60
N GLY A 11 -22.47 -9.75 -18.90
CA GLY A 11 -21.18 -9.28 -18.38
C GLY A 11 -20.75 -9.90 -17.04
N LYS A 12 -21.50 -10.83 -16.43
CA LYS A 12 -21.04 -11.49 -15.19
C LYS A 12 -19.95 -12.49 -15.51
N ILE A 13 -18.76 -12.27 -14.92
CA ILE A 13 -17.58 -13.13 -15.10
C ILE A 13 -17.84 -14.47 -14.39
N THR A 14 -17.49 -15.54 -15.07
CA THR A 14 -17.68 -16.92 -14.57
C THR A 14 -16.35 -17.66 -14.38
N GLY A 15 -15.25 -17.19 -14.98
CA GLY A 15 -13.97 -17.83 -14.80
C GLY A 15 -12.79 -17.05 -15.40
N LEU A 16 -11.62 -17.29 -14.84
CA LEU A 16 -10.34 -16.74 -15.28
C LEU A 16 -9.31 -17.85 -15.41
N TRP A 17 -8.56 -17.83 -16.50
CA TRP A 17 -7.43 -18.70 -16.72
C TRP A 17 -6.21 -17.87 -17.12
N CYS A 18 -5.06 -18.12 -16.48
CA CYS A 18 -3.80 -17.46 -16.78
C CYS A 18 -2.66 -18.48 -16.85
N HIS A 19 -1.79 -18.31 -17.84
CA HIS A 19 -0.52 -19.01 -17.91
C HIS A 19 0.60 -17.99 -18.21
N THR A 20 1.57 -17.91 -17.34
CA THR A 20 2.69 -16.97 -17.42
C THR A 20 4.00 -17.70 -17.55
N THR A 21 4.85 -17.30 -18.48
CA THR A 21 6.26 -17.69 -18.52
C THR A 21 7.08 -16.54 -17.92
N ALA A 22 7.77 -16.80 -16.80
CA ALA A 22 8.55 -15.84 -16.04
C ALA A 22 10.04 -16.03 -16.33
N ASP A 23 10.71 -14.96 -16.74
CA ASP A 23 12.17 -14.95 -16.94
C ASP A 23 12.87 -14.74 -15.60
N HIS A 24 13.62 -15.72 -15.13
CA HIS A 24 14.41 -15.68 -13.89
C HIS A 24 15.85 -15.18 -14.10
N GLY A 25 16.27 -14.93 -15.36
CA GLY A 25 17.66 -14.58 -15.65
C GLY A 25 18.60 -15.77 -15.44
N GLY A 26 19.88 -15.47 -15.14
CA GLY A 26 20.94 -16.49 -15.09
C GLY A 26 20.98 -17.33 -13.81
N PHE A 27 20.41 -16.86 -12.72
CA PHE A 27 20.41 -17.54 -11.43
C PHE A 27 19.36 -16.93 -10.48
N ASP A 28 19.03 -17.66 -9.42
CA ASP A 28 18.14 -17.16 -8.38
C ASP A 28 18.88 -16.13 -7.51
N ALA A 29 18.33 -14.91 -7.44
CA ALA A 29 18.90 -13.84 -6.61
C ALA A 29 18.32 -13.86 -5.19
N CYS A 30 17.19 -13.17 -4.99
CA CYS A 30 16.58 -13.02 -3.66
C CYS A 30 15.35 -13.90 -3.43
N ALA A 31 14.80 -14.50 -4.48
CA ALA A 31 13.63 -15.37 -4.40
C ALA A 31 13.78 -16.49 -5.41
N ASP A 32 13.66 -17.71 -4.94
CA ASP A 32 13.69 -18.86 -5.84
C ASP A 32 12.44 -18.89 -6.76
N PRO A 33 12.49 -19.66 -7.87
CA PRO A 33 11.39 -19.75 -8.84
C PRO A 33 10.05 -20.14 -8.22
N THR A 34 10.05 -20.89 -7.13
CA THR A 34 8.82 -21.33 -6.46
C THR A 34 8.11 -20.19 -5.74
N LYS A 35 8.82 -19.12 -5.39
CA LYS A 35 8.31 -17.94 -4.68
C LYS A 35 7.90 -16.81 -5.63
N PHE A 36 8.36 -16.83 -6.87
CA PHE A 36 8.01 -15.83 -7.87
C PHE A 36 6.48 -15.64 -8.05
N PRO A 37 5.67 -16.71 -8.16
CA PRO A 37 4.24 -16.55 -8.42
C PRO A 37 3.42 -16.07 -7.22
N ALA A 38 3.98 -16.04 -5.99
CA ALA A 38 3.21 -15.80 -4.78
C ALA A 38 2.36 -14.52 -4.82
N GLY A 39 2.96 -13.36 -5.06
CA GLY A 39 2.22 -12.10 -5.13
C GLY A 39 1.29 -11.99 -6.34
N PHE A 40 1.72 -12.46 -7.50
CA PHE A 40 0.90 -12.51 -8.71
C PHE A 40 -0.35 -13.37 -8.49
N MET A 41 -0.19 -14.57 -7.92
CA MET A 41 -1.30 -15.48 -7.67
C MET A 41 -2.27 -14.95 -6.63
N ASN A 42 -1.77 -14.26 -5.61
CA ASN A 42 -2.58 -13.80 -4.48
C ASN A 42 -3.70 -12.86 -4.90
N ILE A 43 -3.45 -11.98 -5.86
CA ILE A 43 -4.40 -10.93 -6.27
C ILE A 43 -4.73 -10.95 -7.77
N CYS A 44 -4.44 -12.03 -8.48
CA CYS A 44 -4.68 -12.11 -9.92
C CYS A 44 -6.17 -12.02 -10.31
N THR A 45 -7.09 -12.25 -9.38
CA THR A 45 -8.53 -11.99 -9.57
C THR A 45 -8.88 -10.51 -9.35
N GLY A 46 -7.95 -9.69 -8.86
CA GLY A 46 -8.17 -8.27 -8.62
C GLY A 46 -9.31 -7.99 -7.65
N SER A 47 -10.02 -6.93 -7.91
CA SER A 47 -11.17 -6.47 -7.13
C SER A 47 -12.49 -7.17 -7.50
N TYR A 48 -12.42 -8.29 -8.24
CA TYR A 48 -13.59 -8.89 -8.87
C TYR A 48 -14.02 -10.20 -8.20
N ASP A 49 -15.35 -10.36 -8.07
CA ASP A 49 -16.00 -11.59 -7.61
C ASP A 49 -16.00 -12.64 -8.74
N ILE A 50 -14.86 -13.31 -8.88
CA ILE A 50 -14.61 -14.34 -9.89
C ILE A 50 -14.72 -15.71 -9.22
N PRO A 51 -15.74 -16.54 -9.55
CA PRO A 51 -16.00 -17.78 -8.82
C PRO A 51 -14.98 -18.89 -9.11
N THR A 52 -14.29 -18.83 -10.25
CA THR A 52 -13.31 -19.86 -10.65
C THR A 52 -12.09 -19.23 -11.27
N ALA A 53 -10.91 -19.59 -10.78
CA ALA A 53 -9.65 -19.15 -11.35
C ALA A 53 -8.64 -20.29 -11.43
N TYR A 54 -7.85 -20.29 -12.51
CA TYR A 54 -6.71 -21.17 -12.67
C TYR A 54 -5.51 -20.37 -13.12
N LEU A 55 -4.40 -20.49 -12.39
CA LEU A 55 -3.14 -19.85 -12.71
C LEU A 55 -2.02 -20.86 -12.77
N ALA A 56 -1.16 -20.72 -13.79
CA ALA A 56 0.08 -21.44 -13.89
C ALA A 56 1.22 -20.48 -14.23
N VAL A 57 2.38 -20.70 -13.65
CA VAL A 57 3.60 -19.93 -13.90
C VAL A 57 4.75 -20.91 -14.17
N ASP A 58 5.38 -20.79 -15.32
CA ASP A 58 6.62 -21.49 -15.66
C ASP A 58 7.79 -20.53 -15.47
N GLY A 59 8.73 -20.85 -14.59
CA GLY A 59 10.00 -20.15 -14.47
C GLY A 59 11.01 -20.66 -15.49
N VAL A 60 11.68 -19.76 -16.22
CA VAL A 60 12.73 -20.10 -17.16
C VAL A 60 14.01 -19.34 -16.84
N TYR A 61 15.15 -20.04 -16.92
CA TYR A 61 16.46 -19.39 -16.81
C TYR A 61 16.91 -18.90 -18.18
N THR A 62 17.53 -17.73 -18.20
CA THR A 62 18.09 -17.10 -19.39
C THR A 62 19.48 -16.54 -19.08
N ASN A 63 20.17 -16.00 -20.08
CA ASN A 63 21.46 -15.34 -19.90
C ASN A 63 21.36 -13.87 -19.51
N LYS A 64 20.20 -13.43 -19.02
CA LYS A 64 19.97 -12.06 -18.55
C LYS A 64 20.32 -11.90 -17.07
N ALA A 65 20.28 -10.68 -16.59
CA ALA A 65 20.35 -10.38 -15.18
C ALA A 65 19.23 -11.08 -14.40
N PRO A 66 19.45 -11.45 -13.11
CA PRO A 66 18.43 -12.13 -12.32
C PRO A 66 17.12 -11.38 -12.27
N GLY A 67 16.04 -12.03 -12.68
CA GLY A 67 14.70 -11.44 -12.75
C GLY A 67 13.82 -11.68 -11.53
N GLY A 68 14.27 -12.48 -10.57
CA GLY A 68 13.49 -12.86 -9.38
C GLY A 68 13.40 -11.80 -8.31
N VAL A 69 14.10 -10.66 -8.46
CA VAL A 69 14.08 -9.56 -7.50
C VAL A 69 12.77 -8.82 -7.61
N ALA A 70 12.08 -8.62 -6.49
CA ALA A 70 10.91 -7.75 -6.43
C ALA A 70 11.38 -6.30 -6.62
N TYR A 71 10.97 -5.70 -7.73
CA TYR A 71 11.22 -4.30 -8.04
C TYR A 71 9.96 -3.51 -7.72
N ARG A 72 10.04 -2.54 -6.81
CA ARG A 72 8.88 -1.77 -6.32
C ARG A 72 7.65 -2.64 -6.05
N CYS A 73 6.58 -2.43 -5.88
CA CYS A 73 5.36 -3.24 -5.72
C CYS A 73 5.63 -4.73 -5.49
N SER A 74 5.49 -5.13 -4.28
CA SER A 74 5.59 -6.47 -3.72
C SER A 74 5.18 -7.59 -4.68
N PHE A 75 6.03 -8.56 -4.88
CA PHE A 75 5.65 -9.88 -5.38
C PHE A 75 4.89 -9.89 -6.71
N ARG A 76 5.21 -9.02 -7.66
CA ARG A 76 4.58 -8.98 -9.00
C ARG A 76 3.10 -8.61 -9.00
N VAL A 77 2.69 -7.80 -8.04
CA VAL A 77 1.32 -7.27 -7.95
C VAL A 77 0.96 -6.42 -9.17
N THR A 78 1.93 -5.67 -9.70
CA THR A 78 1.77 -4.87 -10.92
C THR A 78 1.40 -5.71 -12.14
N GLU A 79 2.05 -6.87 -12.31
CA GLU A 79 1.76 -7.78 -13.41
C GLU A 79 0.37 -8.40 -13.25
N ALA A 80 -0.05 -8.71 -12.01
CA ALA A 80 -1.39 -9.23 -11.74
C ALA A 80 -2.47 -8.19 -12.02
N ALA A 81 -2.30 -6.96 -11.56
CA ALA A 81 -3.22 -5.86 -11.82
C ALA A 81 -3.32 -5.55 -13.32
N TYR A 82 -2.18 -5.47 -14.02
CA TYR A 82 -2.18 -5.30 -15.46
C TYR A 82 -2.91 -6.43 -16.19
N PHE A 83 -2.68 -7.68 -15.79
CA PHE A 83 -3.31 -8.83 -16.41
C PHE A 83 -4.83 -8.80 -16.28
N ILE A 84 -5.35 -8.68 -15.06
CA ILE A 84 -6.80 -8.71 -14.84
C ILE A 84 -7.50 -7.50 -15.48
N GLU A 85 -6.96 -6.30 -15.32
CA GLU A 85 -7.55 -5.08 -15.87
C GLU A 85 -7.55 -5.11 -17.40
N ARG A 86 -6.49 -5.64 -18.03
CA ARG A 86 -6.46 -5.83 -19.47
C ARG A 86 -7.47 -6.88 -19.94
N MET A 87 -7.66 -7.96 -19.18
CA MET A 87 -8.67 -8.98 -19.50
C MET A 87 -10.09 -8.41 -19.41
N ILE A 88 -10.37 -7.56 -18.43
CA ILE A 88 -11.66 -6.86 -18.30
C ILE A 88 -11.89 -5.93 -19.50
N GLU A 89 -10.86 -5.20 -19.93
CA GLU A 89 -10.95 -4.28 -21.06
C GLU A 89 -11.25 -5.03 -22.38
N VAL A 90 -10.56 -6.14 -22.62
CA VAL A 90 -10.82 -7.00 -23.78
C VAL A 90 -12.24 -7.58 -23.72
N LEU A 91 -12.68 -8.03 -22.56
CA LEU A 91 -14.04 -8.55 -22.38
C LEU A 91 -15.10 -7.48 -22.66
N ALA A 92 -14.89 -6.23 -22.23
CA ALA A 92 -15.80 -5.13 -22.50
C ALA A 92 -15.97 -4.88 -23.99
N ILE A 93 -14.87 -4.93 -24.75
CA ILE A 93 -14.88 -4.79 -26.20
C ILE A 93 -15.66 -5.95 -26.86
N GLU A 94 -15.38 -7.19 -26.47
CA GLU A 94 -16.03 -8.38 -27.00
C GLU A 94 -17.54 -8.41 -26.72
N LEU A 95 -17.96 -7.92 -25.56
CA LEU A 95 -19.38 -7.81 -25.19
C LEU A 95 -20.05 -6.56 -25.73
N ASN A 96 -19.31 -5.62 -26.32
CA ASN A 96 -19.76 -4.28 -26.68
C ASN A 96 -20.43 -3.57 -25.49
N MET A 97 -19.80 -3.67 -24.33
CA MET A 97 -20.27 -3.12 -23.06
C MET A 97 -19.35 -1.98 -22.60
N ASP A 98 -19.88 -1.01 -21.89
CA ASP A 98 -19.05 0.03 -21.28
C ASP A 98 -18.11 -0.59 -20.24
N ALA A 99 -16.82 -0.26 -20.33
CA ALA A 99 -15.78 -0.86 -19.49
C ALA A 99 -15.91 -0.47 -18.00
N ALA A 100 -16.51 0.67 -17.70
CA ALA A 100 -16.79 1.09 -16.32
C ALA A 100 -17.95 0.29 -15.75
N GLU A 101 -18.99 0.05 -16.54
CA GLU A 101 -20.13 -0.75 -16.12
C GLU A 101 -19.77 -2.23 -15.96
N LEU A 102 -18.96 -2.79 -16.85
CA LEU A 102 -18.48 -4.17 -16.73
C LEU A 102 -17.72 -4.38 -15.40
N ARG A 103 -16.89 -3.42 -14.98
CA ARG A 103 -16.21 -3.46 -13.67
C ARG A 103 -17.23 -3.45 -12.55
N ARG A 104 -18.17 -2.52 -12.58
CA ARG A 104 -19.23 -2.37 -11.56
C ARG A 104 -20.03 -3.65 -11.33
N ILE A 105 -20.42 -4.36 -12.40
CA ILE A 105 -21.17 -5.62 -12.34
C ILE A 105 -20.39 -6.71 -11.58
N ASN A 106 -19.06 -6.67 -11.64
CA ASN A 106 -18.20 -7.75 -11.18
C ASN A 106 -17.42 -7.45 -9.90
N PHE A 107 -17.49 -6.25 -9.35
CA PHE A 107 -16.82 -5.96 -8.09
C PHE A 107 -17.30 -6.85 -6.94
N ILE A 108 -16.37 -7.20 -6.05
CA ILE A 108 -16.68 -7.74 -4.73
C ILE A 108 -17.49 -6.68 -3.99
N LYS A 109 -18.63 -7.06 -3.42
CA LYS A 109 -19.51 -6.14 -2.69
C LYS A 109 -19.02 -5.94 -1.26
N GLN A 110 -19.33 -4.79 -0.69
CA GLN A 110 -18.91 -4.42 0.67
C GLN A 110 -19.41 -5.42 1.73
N ASP A 111 -20.60 -5.99 1.54
CA ASP A 111 -21.20 -6.97 2.45
C ASP A 111 -20.62 -8.40 2.32
N GLN A 112 -19.72 -8.62 1.36
CA GLN A 112 -19.03 -9.91 1.19
C GLN A 112 -17.70 -9.99 1.98
N PHE A 113 -17.22 -8.89 2.53
CA PHE A 113 -15.97 -8.90 3.31
C PHE A 113 -16.16 -9.42 4.74
N PRO A 114 -15.16 -10.17 5.29
CA PRO A 114 -13.95 -10.61 4.61
C PRO A 114 -14.27 -11.59 3.47
N TYR A 115 -13.62 -11.38 2.31
CA TYR A 115 -13.91 -12.11 1.08
C TYR A 115 -12.79 -13.10 0.75
N THR A 116 -13.12 -14.38 0.61
CA THR A 116 -12.15 -15.39 0.15
C THR A 116 -12.21 -15.51 -1.37
N SER A 117 -11.12 -15.12 -2.03
CA SER A 117 -11.00 -15.21 -3.48
C SER A 117 -10.95 -16.67 -3.97
N ALA A 118 -11.22 -16.91 -5.26
CA ALA A 118 -11.06 -18.23 -5.87
C ALA A 118 -9.63 -18.80 -5.78
N LEU A 119 -8.65 -17.98 -5.43
CA LEU A 119 -7.26 -18.34 -5.21
C LEU A 119 -6.93 -18.65 -3.74
N GLY A 120 -7.92 -18.59 -2.83
CA GLY A 120 -7.79 -18.95 -1.43
C GLY A 120 -7.26 -17.83 -0.52
N TRP A 121 -7.18 -16.59 -1.01
CA TRP A 121 -6.74 -15.44 -0.22
C TRP A 121 -7.94 -14.67 0.34
N GLU A 122 -7.87 -14.34 1.63
CA GLU A 122 -8.90 -13.63 2.35
C GLU A 122 -8.60 -12.12 2.35
N TYR A 123 -9.41 -11.36 1.62
CA TYR A 123 -9.37 -9.90 1.60
C TYR A 123 -10.13 -9.37 2.82
N ASP A 124 -9.49 -8.47 3.57
CA ASP A 124 -9.98 -7.99 4.86
C ASP A 124 -11.16 -7.02 4.76
N SER A 125 -11.11 -6.10 3.81
CA SER A 125 -12.11 -5.03 3.68
C SER A 125 -12.11 -4.41 2.28
N GLY A 126 -13.17 -3.67 1.95
CA GLY A 126 -13.26 -2.89 0.71
C GLY A 126 -14.66 -2.29 0.48
N ASP A 127 -14.68 -1.11 -0.16
CA ASP A 127 -15.89 -0.49 -0.71
C ASP A 127 -15.61 -0.04 -2.15
N TYR A 128 -15.47 -1.01 -3.02
CA TYR A 128 -15.03 -0.82 -4.40
C TYR A 128 -16.04 -0.01 -5.21
N HIS A 129 -17.33 -0.22 -5.00
CA HIS A 129 -18.39 0.50 -5.70
C HIS A 129 -18.35 2.00 -5.38
N THR A 130 -18.25 2.36 -4.11
CA THR A 130 -18.17 3.78 -3.70
C THR A 130 -16.91 4.45 -4.23
N ALA A 131 -15.76 3.77 -4.18
CA ALA A 131 -14.51 4.30 -4.73
C ALA A 131 -14.62 4.53 -6.24
N TRP A 132 -15.16 3.56 -6.97
CA TRP A 132 -15.38 3.64 -8.41
C TRP A 132 -16.29 4.79 -8.81
N ASP A 133 -17.44 4.93 -8.14
CA ASP A 133 -18.39 6.00 -8.41
C ASP A 133 -17.81 7.39 -8.16
N LYS A 134 -17.02 7.53 -7.09
CA LYS A 134 -16.31 8.78 -6.80
C LYS A 134 -15.28 9.10 -7.88
N ALA A 135 -14.49 8.13 -8.32
CA ALA A 135 -13.49 8.32 -9.37
C ALA A 135 -14.13 8.73 -10.69
N LEU A 136 -15.17 8.02 -11.15
CA LEU A 136 -15.90 8.32 -12.38
C LEU A 136 -16.54 9.72 -12.33
N LYS A 137 -17.13 10.08 -11.19
CA LYS A 137 -17.71 11.41 -10.98
C LYS A 137 -16.65 12.50 -11.00
N ALA A 138 -15.52 12.29 -10.35
CA ALA A 138 -14.45 13.28 -10.26
C ALA A 138 -13.84 13.60 -11.62
N VAL A 139 -13.68 12.61 -12.49
CA VAL A 139 -13.14 12.79 -13.84
C VAL A 139 -14.19 13.31 -14.83
N GLY A 140 -15.48 13.27 -14.50
CA GLY A 140 -16.56 13.61 -15.43
C GLY A 140 -16.71 12.58 -16.55
N TYR A 141 -16.72 11.29 -16.18
CA TYR A 141 -16.63 10.16 -17.12
C TYR A 141 -17.65 10.24 -18.27
N ASP A 142 -18.92 10.57 -17.99
CA ASP A 142 -19.97 10.64 -19.00
C ASP A 142 -19.68 11.69 -20.07
N ASP A 143 -19.10 12.84 -19.69
CA ASP A 143 -18.75 13.90 -20.63
C ASP A 143 -17.49 13.54 -21.42
N LEU A 144 -16.53 12.87 -20.82
CA LEU A 144 -15.37 12.31 -21.52
C LEU A 144 -15.79 11.26 -22.56
N ARG A 145 -16.78 10.43 -22.27
CA ARG A 145 -17.33 9.45 -23.25
C ARG A 145 -18.00 10.14 -24.43
N LYS A 146 -18.74 11.23 -24.20
CA LYS A 146 -19.32 12.08 -25.28
C LYS A 146 -18.21 12.71 -26.11
N GLU A 147 -17.20 13.31 -25.47
CA GLU A 147 -16.07 13.89 -26.18
C GLU A 147 -15.33 12.81 -27.01
N GLN A 148 -15.08 11.64 -26.45
CA GLN A 148 -14.43 10.54 -27.15
C GLN A 148 -15.22 10.14 -28.40
N ALA A 149 -16.54 9.99 -28.30
CA ALA A 149 -17.40 9.69 -29.46
C ALA A 149 -17.34 10.78 -30.51
N GLN A 150 -17.40 12.05 -30.12
CA GLN A 150 -17.30 13.19 -31.05
C GLN A 150 -15.92 13.23 -31.75
N ARG A 151 -14.81 12.93 -31.02
CA ARG A 151 -13.48 12.88 -31.62
C ARG A 151 -13.36 11.78 -32.69
N VAL A 152 -14.01 10.63 -32.47
CA VAL A 152 -14.07 9.58 -33.49
C VAL A 152 -14.80 10.04 -34.76
N GLU A 153 -15.91 10.72 -34.62
CA GLU A 153 -16.64 11.25 -35.77
C GLU A 153 -15.87 12.38 -36.52
N ASP A 154 -15.23 13.28 -35.76
CA ASP A 154 -14.36 14.31 -36.33
C ASP A 154 -13.12 13.70 -37.03
N PHE A 155 -12.57 12.65 -36.51
CA PHE A 155 -11.48 11.89 -37.15
C PHE A 155 -11.96 11.28 -38.50
N LYS A 156 -13.10 10.59 -38.51
CA LYS A 156 -13.70 10.04 -39.74
C LYS A 156 -13.98 11.10 -40.78
N ALA A 157 -14.37 12.30 -40.32
CA ALA A 157 -14.62 13.46 -41.18
C ALA A 157 -13.33 14.21 -41.62
N GLY A 158 -12.14 13.76 -41.20
CA GLY A 158 -10.87 14.41 -41.51
C GLY A 158 -10.60 15.74 -40.82
N LYS A 159 -11.37 16.06 -39.77
CA LYS A 159 -11.25 17.35 -39.03
C LYS A 159 -10.17 17.32 -37.94
N THR A 160 -9.80 16.14 -37.43
CA THR A 160 -8.76 15.95 -36.44
C THR A 160 -7.96 14.71 -36.72
N ARG A 161 -6.71 14.72 -36.24
CA ARG A 161 -5.82 13.50 -36.20
C ARG A 161 -5.64 13.00 -34.79
N LYS A 162 -6.15 13.73 -33.79
CA LYS A 162 -6.03 13.37 -32.36
C LYS A 162 -7.27 12.65 -31.86
N LEU A 163 -7.09 11.45 -31.34
CA LEU A 163 -8.10 10.65 -30.67
C LEU A 163 -7.95 10.75 -29.16
N LEU A 164 -9.06 10.55 -28.43
CA LEU A 164 -9.10 10.54 -26.98
C LEU A 164 -9.14 9.10 -26.47
N GLY A 165 -8.14 8.73 -25.65
CA GLY A 165 -8.11 7.49 -24.89
C GLY A 165 -8.55 7.72 -23.45
N ILE A 166 -9.32 6.79 -22.89
CA ILE A 166 -9.74 6.78 -21.49
C ILE A 166 -9.34 5.42 -20.92
N GLY A 167 -8.28 5.40 -20.13
CA GLY A 167 -7.81 4.20 -19.42
C GLY A 167 -8.48 4.11 -18.06
N LEU A 168 -9.01 2.96 -17.73
CA LEU A 168 -9.73 2.68 -16.49
C LEU A 168 -9.06 1.51 -15.77
N THR A 169 -8.84 1.64 -14.46
CA THR A 169 -8.38 0.53 -13.64
C THR A 169 -8.95 0.62 -12.22
N HIS A 170 -9.27 -0.52 -11.65
CA HIS A 170 -9.55 -0.67 -10.23
C HIS A 170 -8.67 -1.80 -9.68
N PHE A 171 -7.81 -1.49 -8.75
CA PHE A 171 -6.89 -2.48 -8.21
C PHE A 171 -7.12 -2.73 -6.72
N THR A 172 -6.80 -3.94 -6.32
CA THR A 172 -6.61 -4.33 -4.92
C THR A 172 -5.18 -4.80 -4.80
N GLU A 173 -4.45 -4.28 -3.82
CA GLU A 173 -3.11 -4.73 -3.50
C GLU A 173 -3.09 -5.60 -2.25
N ILE A 174 -2.08 -6.45 -2.13
CA ILE A 174 -1.79 -7.22 -0.94
C ILE A 174 -0.56 -6.63 -0.25
N VAL A 175 -0.73 -6.17 0.99
CA VAL A 175 0.32 -5.51 1.75
C VAL A 175 0.50 -6.13 3.14
N GLY A 176 1.58 -5.74 3.82
CA GLY A 176 1.87 -6.26 5.14
C GLY A 176 2.53 -7.63 5.10
N ALA A 177 3.58 -7.80 4.26
CA ALA A 177 4.36 -9.04 4.18
C ALA A 177 4.76 -9.53 5.59
N GLY A 178 4.19 -10.59 6.00
CA GLY A 178 3.97 -11.12 7.31
C GLY A 178 2.58 -11.46 7.46
N PRO A 179 1.62 -12.24 7.71
CA PRO A 179 1.72 -13.09 8.90
C PRO A 179 2.64 -14.31 8.65
N VAL A 180 3.32 -14.75 9.67
CA VAL A 180 4.19 -15.93 9.63
C VAL A 180 3.47 -17.15 9.06
N LYS A 181 2.22 -17.36 9.47
CA LYS A 181 1.40 -18.50 9.03
C LYS A 181 1.13 -18.57 7.52
N ASN A 182 1.17 -17.43 6.81
CA ASN A 182 0.77 -17.33 5.41
C ASN A 182 1.88 -16.80 4.49
N CYS A 183 2.94 -16.24 5.05
CA CYS A 183 3.93 -15.48 4.29
C CYS A 183 5.36 -15.80 4.70
N ASP A 184 5.63 -17.04 5.07
CA ASP A 184 6.99 -17.52 5.33
C ASP A 184 7.79 -17.71 4.04
N ILE A 185 7.96 -16.58 3.31
CA ILE A 185 8.65 -16.55 2.02
C ILE A 185 10.15 -16.82 2.18
N LEU A 186 10.70 -16.43 3.34
CA LEU A 186 12.14 -16.50 3.61
C LEU A 186 12.51 -17.67 4.54
N GLY A 187 11.54 -18.47 4.98
CA GLY A 187 11.76 -19.49 6.02
C GLY A 187 12.04 -18.89 7.40
N LEU A 188 11.61 -17.67 7.66
CA LEU A 188 11.86 -16.91 8.88
C LEU A 188 10.55 -16.35 9.44
N GLY A 189 10.53 -16.10 10.76
CA GLY A 189 9.41 -15.37 11.38
C GLY A 189 9.29 -13.96 10.82
N MET A 190 8.11 -13.65 10.27
CA MET A 190 7.88 -12.40 9.51
C MET A 190 7.32 -11.26 10.39
N PHE A 191 7.35 -11.40 11.71
CA PHE A 191 6.97 -10.31 12.62
C PHE A 191 7.93 -9.11 12.54
N ASP A 192 7.53 -8.01 13.13
CA ASP A 192 8.40 -6.86 13.37
C ASP A 192 8.32 -6.41 14.81
N SER A 193 9.19 -5.49 15.20
CA SER A 193 9.29 -5.04 16.58
C SER A 193 9.55 -3.55 16.71
N CYS A 194 9.22 -3.02 17.88
CA CYS A 194 9.55 -1.68 18.31
C CYS A 194 9.98 -1.69 19.77
N GLU A 195 11.15 -1.10 20.05
CA GLU A 195 11.59 -0.73 21.39
C GLU A 195 11.36 0.76 21.58
N ILE A 196 10.79 1.15 22.71
CA ILE A 196 10.64 2.58 23.08
C ILE A 196 11.18 2.81 24.48
N ARG A 197 11.90 3.93 24.63
CA ARG A 197 12.34 4.45 25.93
C ARG A 197 12.01 5.92 26.04
N ILE A 198 11.29 6.30 27.11
CA ILE A 198 11.05 7.70 27.44
C ILE A 198 12.09 8.14 28.48
N HIS A 199 12.79 9.22 28.19
CA HIS A 199 13.79 9.81 29.06
C HIS A 199 13.11 10.64 30.17
N PRO A 200 13.73 10.79 31.38
CA PRO A 200 13.17 11.60 32.48
C PRO A 200 12.82 13.05 32.10
N THR A 201 13.43 13.58 31.06
CA THR A 201 13.13 14.94 30.55
C THR A 201 11.86 15.02 29.70
N GLY A 202 11.24 13.87 29.36
CA GLY A 202 10.05 13.79 28.53
C GLY A 202 10.31 13.64 27.03
N SER A 203 11.55 13.45 26.59
CA SER A 203 11.84 13.02 25.21
C SER A 203 11.78 11.49 25.09
N ALA A 204 11.60 10.98 23.89
CA ALA A 204 11.56 9.54 23.64
C ALA A 204 12.48 9.15 22.48
N ILE A 205 13.00 7.92 22.56
CA ILE A 205 13.67 7.25 21.45
C ILE A 205 12.93 5.96 21.17
N ALA A 206 12.61 5.71 19.90
CA ALA A 206 12.05 4.45 19.44
C ALA A 206 12.97 3.82 18.40
N ARG A 207 13.25 2.52 18.57
CA ARG A 207 14.08 1.72 17.66
C ARG A 207 13.23 0.67 16.99
N LEU A 208 13.37 0.57 15.67
CA LEU A 208 12.58 -0.34 14.85
C LEU A 208 13.47 -1.22 13.98
N GLY A 209 12.99 -2.43 13.67
CA GLY A 209 13.65 -3.35 12.74
C GLY A 209 13.46 -3.02 11.26
N THR A 210 12.88 -1.87 10.93
CA THR A 210 12.71 -1.34 9.57
C THR A 210 13.89 -0.47 9.15
N ILE A 211 13.86 -0.02 7.89
CA ILE A 211 14.79 0.99 7.38
C ILE A 211 14.04 1.94 6.44
N SER A 212 14.25 3.23 6.61
CA SER A 212 13.67 4.24 5.73
C SER A 212 14.37 4.24 4.37
N GLN A 213 13.57 4.36 3.31
CA GLN A 213 14.02 4.50 1.91
C GLN A 213 13.52 5.83 1.32
N GLY A 214 13.14 6.79 2.17
CA GLY A 214 12.60 8.10 1.80
C GLY A 214 11.08 8.25 1.95
N GLN A 215 10.35 7.21 2.41
CA GLN A 215 8.89 7.20 2.54
C GLN A 215 8.36 7.83 3.84
N GLY A 216 9.22 8.52 4.61
CA GLY A 216 8.79 9.32 5.76
C GLY A 216 8.56 8.54 7.06
N HIS A 217 9.27 7.44 7.29
CA HIS A 217 9.14 6.61 8.50
C HIS A 217 9.34 7.42 9.78
N ALA A 218 10.39 8.24 9.87
CA ALA A 218 10.68 9.02 11.06
C ALA A 218 9.49 9.90 11.48
N THR A 219 8.80 10.49 10.51
CA THR A 219 7.60 11.32 10.77
C THR A 219 6.41 10.45 11.17
N THR A 220 6.11 9.40 10.40
CA THR A 220 4.89 8.61 10.62
C THR A 220 4.95 7.77 11.90
N PHE A 221 6.09 7.15 12.21
CA PHE A 221 6.24 6.40 13.46
C PHE A 221 6.24 7.33 14.69
N ALA A 222 6.84 8.51 14.59
CA ALA A 222 6.73 9.51 15.66
C ALA A 222 5.28 9.96 15.89
N GLN A 223 4.49 10.13 14.81
CA GLN A 223 3.07 10.47 14.91
C GLN A 223 2.22 9.35 15.53
N ILE A 224 2.52 8.07 15.19
CA ILE A 224 1.87 6.93 15.84
C ILE A 224 2.15 6.95 17.35
N LEU A 225 3.42 7.10 17.76
CA LEU A 225 3.78 7.13 19.16
C LEU A 225 3.19 8.35 19.87
N ALA A 226 3.23 9.53 19.26
CA ALA A 226 2.63 10.73 19.81
C ALA A 226 1.16 10.52 20.20
N SER A 227 0.40 9.87 19.32
CA SER A 227 -1.01 9.54 19.56
C SER A 227 -1.21 8.52 20.70
N GLU A 228 -0.25 7.59 20.87
CA GLU A 228 -0.37 6.53 21.88
C GLU A 228 0.13 6.96 23.28
N ILE A 229 1.08 7.89 23.36
CA ILE A 229 1.76 8.22 24.62
C ILE A 229 1.61 9.70 25.04
N GLY A 230 1.03 10.57 24.21
CA GLY A 230 0.78 11.97 24.54
C GLY A 230 2.04 12.85 24.56
N LEU A 231 3.13 12.45 23.94
CA LEU A 231 4.29 13.31 23.70
C LEU A 231 4.19 13.98 22.33
N PRO A 232 4.67 15.25 22.19
CA PRO A 232 4.79 15.86 20.88
C PRO A 232 5.67 15.02 19.95
N ALA A 233 5.28 14.88 18.67
CA ALA A 233 6.02 14.05 17.71
C ALA A 233 7.46 14.52 17.50
N ASP A 234 7.73 15.81 17.62
CA ASP A 234 9.07 16.41 17.53
C ASP A 234 9.99 16.10 18.73
N SER A 235 9.43 15.61 19.83
CA SER A 235 10.18 15.10 20.99
C SER A 235 10.49 13.60 20.91
N ILE A 236 10.11 12.93 19.83
CA ILE A 236 10.29 11.51 19.62
C ILE A 236 11.30 11.26 18.49
N THR A 237 12.43 10.68 18.82
CA THR A 237 13.45 10.27 17.83
C THR A 237 13.19 8.85 17.37
N ILE A 238 13.17 8.65 16.07
CA ILE A 238 13.06 7.32 15.44
C ILE A 238 14.44 6.90 14.95
N GLU A 239 14.91 5.74 15.40
CA GLU A 239 16.17 5.11 14.99
C GLU A 239 15.88 3.84 14.20
N GLU A 240 16.42 3.74 12.99
CA GLU A 240 16.27 2.61 12.07
C GLU A 240 17.59 2.31 11.37
N GLY A 241 17.76 1.07 10.90
CA GLY A 241 18.86 0.68 10.03
C GLY A 241 20.18 0.36 10.73
N ASP A 242 20.20 0.38 12.04
CA ASP A 242 21.34 -0.07 12.87
C ASP A 242 21.03 -1.44 13.45
N THR A 243 21.69 -2.48 12.93
CA THR A 243 21.48 -3.87 13.37
C THR A 243 22.07 -4.17 14.74
N ASP A 244 22.92 -3.32 15.29
CA ASP A 244 23.50 -3.49 16.61
C ASP A 244 22.58 -3.01 17.72
N THR A 245 21.73 -2.02 17.42
CA THR A 245 20.87 -1.37 18.42
C THR A 245 19.38 -1.61 18.20
N ALA A 246 18.96 -1.86 16.97
CA ALA A 246 17.56 -2.09 16.66
C ALA A 246 17.11 -3.50 17.13
N PRO A 247 15.88 -3.64 17.63
CA PRO A 247 15.33 -4.96 17.90
C PRO A 247 15.13 -5.72 16.57
N TYR A 248 14.88 -7.03 16.67
CA TYR A 248 14.70 -7.88 15.49
C TYR A 248 13.59 -7.36 14.58
N GLY A 249 13.88 -7.33 13.27
CA GLY A 249 12.94 -7.04 12.19
C GLY A 249 13.53 -7.43 10.84
N LEU A 250 12.67 -7.62 9.83
CA LEU A 250 13.11 -8.03 8.50
C LEU A 250 13.25 -6.86 7.52
N GLY A 251 13.24 -5.63 8.01
CA GLY A 251 13.41 -4.45 7.18
C GLY A 251 12.13 -4.02 6.47
N THR A 252 12.31 -3.21 5.41
CA THR A 252 11.24 -2.53 4.68
C THR A 252 11.10 -3.10 3.28
N TYR A 253 10.07 -3.90 3.04
CA TYR A 253 9.67 -4.45 1.76
C TYR A 253 8.21 -4.95 1.83
N GLY A 254 7.57 -5.25 0.70
CA GLY A 254 6.22 -5.81 0.68
C GLY A 254 5.18 -4.96 1.40
N SER A 255 5.37 -3.64 1.42
CA SER A 255 4.49 -2.65 2.07
C SER A 255 4.19 -2.98 3.54
N ARG A 256 5.16 -3.57 4.27
CA ARG A 256 4.97 -4.08 5.63
C ARG A 256 5.24 -3.07 6.75
N SER A 257 5.92 -1.97 6.45
CA SER A 257 6.36 -1.04 7.50
C SER A 257 5.20 -0.46 8.30
N THR A 258 4.12 -0.02 7.69
CA THR A 258 2.95 0.49 8.43
C THR A 258 2.13 -0.63 9.10
N PRO A 259 1.66 -1.68 8.37
CA PRO A 259 0.77 -2.68 8.99
C PRO A 259 1.47 -3.59 10.00
N VAL A 260 2.78 -3.81 9.91
CA VAL A 260 3.51 -4.70 10.82
C VAL A 260 4.33 -3.88 11.83
N ALA A 261 5.30 -3.09 11.38
CA ALA A 261 6.14 -2.30 12.28
C ALA A 261 5.37 -1.14 12.94
N GLY A 262 4.45 -0.49 12.22
CA GLY A 262 3.58 0.53 12.80
C GLY A 262 2.66 -0.01 13.89
N ALA A 263 2.14 -1.23 13.71
CA ALA A 263 1.37 -1.91 14.75
C ALA A 263 2.24 -2.28 15.97
N ALA A 264 3.46 -2.80 15.75
CA ALA A 264 4.41 -3.04 16.83
C ALA A 264 4.73 -1.74 17.60
N THR A 265 4.85 -0.63 16.88
CA THR A 265 5.07 0.71 17.44
C THR A 265 3.90 1.17 18.32
N ALA A 266 2.68 1.05 17.82
CA ALA A 266 1.48 1.36 18.59
C ALA A 266 1.35 0.49 19.84
N MET A 267 1.64 -0.82 19.73
CA MET A 267 1.61 -1.74 20.87
C MET A 267 2.68 -1.41 21.91
N ALA A 268 3.88 -1.01 21.49
CA ALA A 268 4.92 -0.54 22.42
C ALA A 268 4.45 0.74 23.15
N GLY A 269 3.87 1.69 22.41
CA GLY A 269 3.25 2.89 23.01
C GLY A 269 2.16 2.57 24.02
N ARG A 270 1.28 1.60 23.73
CA ARG A 270 0.22 1.17 24.66
C ARG A 270 0.76 0.53 25.94
N LYS A 271 1.87 -0.24 25.83
CA LYS A 271 2.55 -0.76 27.04
C LYS A 271 3.09 0.38 27.91
N ILE A 272 3.73 1.37 27.29
CA ILE A 272 4.17 2.59 27.99
C ILE A 272 3.00 3.29 28.66
N ARG A 273 1.90 3.51 27.89
CA ARG A 273 0.69 4.18 28.40
C ARG A 273 0.09 3.46 29.61
N ALA A 274 0.00 2.14 29.58
CA ALA A 274 -0.50 1.35 30.70
C ALA A 274 0.37 1.53 31.96
N LYS A 275 1.69 1.48 31.83
CA LYS A 275 2.59 1.75 32.95
C LYS A 275 2.51 3.22 33.44
N ALA A 276 2.42 4.17 32.52
CA ALA A 276 2.26 5.58 32.83
C ALA A 276 0.95 5.88 33.58
N GLN A 277 -0.13 5.17 33.27
CA GLN A 277 -1.41 5.29 33.95
C GLN A 277 -1.29 4.87 35.44
N MET A 278 -0.61 3.78 35.72
CA MET A 278 -0.34 3.33 37.11
C MET A 278 0.50 4.36 37.88
N ILE A 279 1.52 4.93 37.26
CA ILE A 279 2.35 5.98 37.84
C ILE A 279 1.53 7.25 38.07
N ALA A 280 0.72 7.65 37.11
CA ALA A 280 -0.17 8.81 37.24
C ALA A 280 -1.18 8.64 38.40
N ALA A 281 -1.76 7.45 38.53
CA ALA A 281 -2.69 7.13 39.63
C ALA A 281 -2.02 7.27 40.99
N TYR A 282 -0.81 6.73 41.12
CA TYR A 282 0.00 6.93 42.36
C TYR A 282 0.27 8.42 42.65
N MET A 283 0.69 9.17 41.62
CA MET A 283 0.97 10.62 41.79
C MET A 283 -0.26 11.46 42.10
N LEU A 284 -1.44 11.00 41.67
CA LEU A 284 -2.73 11.68 41.88
C LEU A 284 -3.48 11.15 43.09
N GLU A 285 -2.93 10.16 43.79
CA GLU A 285 -3.51 9.49 44.95
C GLU A 285 -4.94 8.97 44.67
N VAL A 286 -5.09 8.21 43.56
CA VAL A 286 -6.34 7.56 43.14
C VAL A 286 -6.04 6.11 42.68
N HIS A 287 -7.11 5.33 42.47
CA HIS A 287 -6.98 3.98 41.90
C HIS A 287 -6.64 4.05 40.40
N ASP A 288 -5.96 3.06 39.87
CA ASP A 288 -5.55 2.99 38.45
C ASP A 288 -6.76 3.10 37.49
N ASP A 289 -7.89 2.49 37.89
CA ASP A 289 -9.12 2.52 37.09
C ASP A 289 -9.80 3.91 37.06
N ASP A 290 -9.43 4.82 37.99
CA ASP A 290 -9.95 6.17 38.03
C ASP A 290 -9.17 7.16 37.16
N VAL A 291 -8.08 6.68 36.52
CA VAL A 291 -7.29 7.48 35.58
C VAL A 291 -7.59 7.05 34.15
N GLU A 292 -7.72 8.02 33.27
CA GLU A 292 -7.82 7.79 31.82
C GLU A 292 -6.81 8.64 31.06
N PHE A 293 -6.42 8.17 29.89
CA PHE A 293 -5.57 8.90 28.96
C PHE A 293 -6.43 9.80 28.07
N ASP A 294 -6.19 11.10 28.14
CA ASP A 294 -6.89 12.12 27.37
C ASP A 294 -5.89 12.90 26.51
N VAL A 295 -5.76 12.50 25.25
CA VAL A 295 -4.92 13.09 24.19
C VAL A 295 -3.42 13.18 24.55
N ASP A 296 -3.04 14.05 25.52
CA ASP A 296 -1.65 14.37 25.88
C ASP A 296 -1.37 14.23 27.38
N ARG A 297 -2.34 13.77 28.16
CA ARG A 297 -2.27 13.72 29.62
C ARG A 297 -3.09 12.58 30.20
N PHE A 298 -2.83 12.30 31.47
CA PHE A 298 -3.55 11.31 32.26
C PHE A 298 -4.41 12.05 33.28
N VAL A 299 -5.72 11.95 33.15
CA VAL A 299 -6.70 12.71 33.94
C VAL A 299 -7.45 11.80 34.91
N VAL A 300 -7.90 12.36 36.05
CA VAL A 300 -8.83 11.65 36.95
C VAL A 300 -10.24 11.73 36.36
N LYS A 301 -10.89 10.56 36.18
CA LYS A 301 -12.27 10.50 35.69
C LYS A 301 -13.22 11.35 36.54
N GLY A 302 -13.94 12.22 35.89
CA GLY A 302 -14.85 13.17 36.58
C GLY A 302 -14.17 14.40 37.22
N ALA A 303 -12.83 14.51 37.14
CA ALA A 303 -12.08 15.66 37.64
C ALA A 303 -10.92 16.01 36.69
N PRO A 304 -11.19 16.48 35.46
CA PRO A 304 -10.19 16.67 34.40
C PRO A 304 -9.12 17.72 34.72
N GLU A 305 -9.35 18.58 35.75
CA GLU A 305 -8.35 19.50 36.27
C GLU A 305 -7.25 18.82 37.11
N ARG A 306 -7.50 17.58 37.55
CA ARG A 306 -6.51 16.72 38.20
C ARG A 306 -5.88 15.81 37.16
N PHE A 307 -4.70 16.18 36.72
CA PHE A 307 -3.99 15.43 35.67
C PHE A 307 -2.48 15.38 35.87
N LYS A 308 -1.82 14.50 35.15
CA LYS A 308 -0.38 14.45 34.98
C LYS A 308 -0.04 14.33 33.49
N THR A 309 0.98 15.05 33.08
CA THR A 309 1.56 14.94 31.73
C THR A 309 2.53 13.76 31.66
N MET A 310 2.76 13.24 30.46
CA MET A 310 3.78 12.18 30.25
C MET A 310 5.16 12.62 30.75
N LYS A 311 5.52 13.88 30.60
CA LYS A 311 6.79 14.43 31.10
C LYS A 311 6.93 14.36 32.63
N GLU A 312 5.87 14.70 33.38
CA GLU A 312 5.88 14.59 34.85
C GLU A 312 5.96 13.12 35.29
N ILE A 313 5.22 12.25 34.59
CA ILE A 313 5.21 10.79 34.81
C ILE A 313 6.60 10.19 34.53
N ALA A 314 7.21 10.56 33.41
CA ALA A 314 8.57 10.12 33.07
C ALA A 314 9.58 10.55 34.14
N PHE A 315 9.51 11.80 34.60
CA PHE A 315 10.36 12.25 35.70
C PHE A 315 10.17 11.40 36.97
N ALA A 316 8.93 11.13 37.36
CA ALA A 316 8.60 10.32 38.54
C ALA A 316 9.09 8.86 38.37
N ALA A 317 8.93 8.27 37.21
CA ALA A 317 9.34 6.89 36.90
C ALA A 317 10.82 6.58 37.15
N TYR A 318 11.68 7.59 37.07
CA TYR A 318 13.13 7.44 37.27
C TYR A 318 13.61 8.00 38.62
N ASN A 319 12.87 8.92 39.24
CA ASN A 319 13.32 9.67 40.44
C ASN A 319 12.55 9.32 41.70
N GLN A 320 11.48 8.52 41.59
CA GLN A 320 10.66 8.14 42.76
C GLN A 320 10.60 6.62 42.89
N ALA A 321 10.66 6.13 44.12
CA ALA A 321 10.38 4.74 44.43
C ALA A 321 8.87 4.54 44.55
N ILE A 322 8.23 4.02 43.51
CA ILE A 322 6.78 3.76 43.47
C ILE A 322 6.52 2.31 43.82
N PRO A 323 5.78 2.02 44.90
CA PRO A 323 5.54 0.66 45.35
C PRO A 323 4.90 -0.20 44.25
N GLY A 324 5.48 -1.38 43.97
CA GLY A 324 4.97 -2.34 42.97
C GLY A 324 5.22 -1.97 41.51
N ILE A 325 5.88 -0.85 41.23
CA ILE A 325 6.21 -0.42 39.86
C ILE A 325 7.74 -0.41 39.70
N GLU A 326 8.22 -1.14 38.69
CA GLU A 326 9.63 -1.14 38.31
C GLU A 326 10.06 0.26 37.82
N PRO A 327 11.24 0.79 38.22
CA PRO A 327 11.76 2.07 37.71
C PRO A 327 11.88 2.10 36.18
N GLY A 328 11.85 3.33 35.62
CA GLY A 328 12.01 3.56 34.18
C GLY A 328 10.70 3.46 33.39
N LEU A 329 10.76 3.89 32.15
CA LEU A 329 9.63 3.95 31.21
C LEU A 329 10.08 3.44 29.84
N GLU A 330 10.20 2.11 29.74
CA GLU A 330 10.70 1.38 28.58
C GLU A 330 9.76 0.23 28.23
N ALA A 331 9.64 -0.08 26.95
CA ALA A 331 8.88 -1.22 26.47
C ALA A 331 9.41 -1.74 25.13
N VAL A 332 9.34 -3.06 24.97
CA VAL A 332 9.55 -3.73 23.67
C VAL A 332 8.26 -4.43 23.28
N SER A 333 7.90 -4.35 22.02
CA SER A 333 6.75 -5.05 21.46
C SER A 333 7.13 -5.76 20.17
N TYR A 334 6.60 -6.96 19.98
CA TYR A 334 6.69 -7.75 18.76
C TYR A 334 5.29 -7.95 18.21
N TYR A 335 5.14 -7.85 16.90
CA TYR A 335 3.84 -7.99 16.27
C TYR A 335 3.92 -8.87 15.02
N ASP A 336 3.17 -9.97 15.06
CA ASP A 336 2.86 -10.81 13.91
C ASP A 336 1.39 -10.60 13.54
N PRO A 337 1.09 -10.04 12.36
CA PRO A 337 -0.28 -9.73 12.00
C PRO A 337 -1.12 -11.01 11.82
N PRO A 338 -2.42 -10.97 12.14
CA PRO A 338 -3.32 -12.13 11.99
C PRO A 338 -3.59 -12.46 10.51
N ASN A 339 -3.51 -11.47 9.62
CA ASN A 339 -3.70 -11.59 8.18
C ASN A 339 -2.94 -10.46 7.46
N MET A 340 -2.84 -10.55 6.14
CA MET A 340 -2.44 -9.43 5.29
C MET A 340 -3.56 -8.39 5.21
N THR A 341 -3.26 -7.19 4.72
CA THR A 341 -4.21 -6.11 4.49
C THR A 341 -4.29 -5.77 3.00
N TYR A 342 -5.43 -5.27 2.57
CA TYR A 342 -5.76 -5.13 1.14
C TYR A 342 -6.22 -3.71 0.81
N PRO A 343 -5.30 -2.74 0.71
CA PRO A 343 -5.63 -1.42 0.18
C PRO A 343 -6.06 -1.54 -1.28
N PHE A 344 -6.84 -0.56 -1.75
CA PHE A 344 -7.36 -0.56 -3.10
C PHE A 344 -7.46 0.85 -3.66
N GLY A 345 -7.60 0.95 -4.97
CA GLY A 345 -7.74 2.23 -5.64
C GLY A 345 -8.44 2.15 -6.97
N ALA A 346 -8.90 3.30 -7.44
CA ALA A 346 -9.53 3.50 -8.73
C ALA A 346 -8.78 4.59 -9.48
N TYR A 347 -8.13 4.24 -10.60
CA TYR A 347 -7.32 5.16 -11.38
C TYR A 347 -7.88 5.34 -12.78
N ILE A 348 -7.90 6.59 -13.25
CA ILE A 348 -8.42 6.96 -14.56
C ILE A 348 -7.39 7.85 -15.25
N CYS A 349 -6.94 7.42 -16.44
CA CYS A 349 -6.02 8.16 -17.28
C CYS A 349 -6.74 8.65 -18.53
N VAL A 350 -6.68 9.95 -18.79
CA VAL A 350 -7.22 10.56 -20.02
C VAL A 350 -6.05 10.98 -20.89
N MET A 351 -5.97 10.42 -22.09
CA MET A 351 -4.84 10.58 -22.99
C MET A 351 -5.29 11.03 -24.39
N GLU A 352 -4.57 11.95 -25.01
CA GLU A 352 -4.69 12.26 -26.43
C GLU A 352 -3.57 11.58 -27.21
N ILE A 353 -3.91 11.04 -28.39
CA ILE A 353 -2.97 10.36 -29.27
C ILE A 353 -3.14 10.87 -30.69
N ASP A 354 -2.06 11.37 -31.30
CA ASP A 354 -2.01 11.67 -32.72
C ASP A 354 -1.78 10.39 -33.50
N VAL A 355 -2.73 10.02 -34.37
CA VAL A 355 -2.69 8.74 -35.09
C VAL A 355 -1.68 8.69 -36.22
N ASP A 356 -1.17 9.82 -36.69
CA ASP A 356 -0.18 9.88 -37.76
C ASP A 356 1.24 9.80 -37.24
N THR A 357 1.52 10.42 -36.09
CA THR A 357 2.86 10.49 -35.51
C THR A 357 3.07 9.48 -34.37
N GLY A 358 1.99 9.04 -33.70
CA GLY A 358 2.03 8.28 -32.47
C GLY A 358 2.36 9.12 -31.25
N GLU A 359 2.52 10.44 -31.39
CA GLU A 359 2.68 11.35 -30.26
C GLU A 359 1.48 11.27 -29.33
N HIS A 360 1.74 11.20 -28.05
CA HIS A 360 0.71 11.06 -27.03
C HIS A 360 0.96 12.04 -25.89
N GLU A 361 -0.13 12.48 -25.27
CA GLU A 361 -0.13 13.39 -24.14
C GLU A 361 -1.13 12.93 -23.09
N ILE A 362 -0.68 12.83 -21.84
CA ILE A 362 -1.57 12.59 -20.71
C ILE A 362 -2.23 13.91 -20.35
N ARG A 363 -3.51 14.02 -20.68
CA ARG A 363 -4.34 15.22 -20.46
C ARG A 363 -4.70 15.38 -18.98
N GLN A 364 -5.05 14.26 -18.34
CA GLN A 364 -5.46 14.21 -16.93
C GLN A 364 -5.19 12.81 -16.38
N PHE A 365 -4.83 12.75 -15.10
CA PHE A 365 -4.73 11.50 -14.36
C PHE A 365 -5.42 11.66 -13.01
N TYR A 366 -6.38 10.78 -12.73
CA TYR A 366 -7.08 10.73 -11.46
C TYR A 366 -6.71 9.47 -10.69
N ALA A 367 -6.29 9.65 -9.44
CA ALA A 367 -5.98 8.57 -8.52
C ALA A 367 -6.86 8.70 -7.27
N LEU A 368 -7.60 7.66 -6.96
CA LEU A 368 -8.35 7.53 -5.72
C LEU A 368 -7.85 6.29 -5.00
N ASP A 369 -7.37 6.47 -3.76
CA ASP A 369 -6.81 5.40 -2.95
C ASP A 369 -7.54 5.26 -1.61
N ASP A 370 -7.70 4.02 -1.17
CA ASP A 370 -8.06 3.67 0.19
C ASP A 370 -6.91 2.88 0.83
N CYS A 371 -6.27 3.49 1.81
CA CYS A 371 -5.17 2.90 2.57
C CYS A 371 -5.50 2.77 4.08
N GLY A 372 -6.78 2.83 4.44
CA GLY A 372 -7.22 2.80 5.84
C GLY A 372 -6.94 4.11 6.59
N THR A 373 -6.47 4.02 7.82
CA THR A 373 -6.19 5.21 8.64
C THR A 373 -5.01 6.00 8.09
N ARG A 374 -5.26 7.26 7.76
CA ARG A 374 -4.26 8.19 7.21
C ARG A 374 -3.42 8.80 8.32
N ILE A 375 -2.24 8.24 8.57
CA ILE A 375 -1.32 8.74 9.60
C ILE A 375 -0.82 10.14 9.22
N ASN A 376 -0.39 10.31 7.97
CA ASN A 376 0.07 11.59 7.44
C ASN A 376 -0.39 11.77 5.98
N PRO A 377 -1.42 12.60 5.72
CA PRO A 377 -1.95 12.80 4.36
C PRO A 377 -0.92 13.29 3.34
N MET A 378 -0.02 14.20 3.75
CA MET A 378 1.02 14.73 2.85
C MET A 378 2.01 13.64 2.40
N ILE A 379 2.38 12.75 3.32
CA ILE A 379 3.29 11.62 2.99
C ILE A 379 2.57 10.62 2.08
N ILE A 380 1.29 10.32 2.32
CA ILE A 380 0.49 9.44 1.46
C ILE A 380 0.41 10.02 0.05
N GLU A 381 0.09 11.30 -0.08
CA GLU A 381 0.04 11.98 -1.37
C GLU A 381 1.39 11.90 -2.11
N GLY A 382 2.49 12.18 -1.40
CA GLY A 382 3.83 12.03 -1.95
C GLY A 382 4.17 10.61 -2.41
N GLN A 383 3.72 9.59 -1.68
CA GLN A 383 3.89 8.19 -2.08
C GLN A 383 3.06 7.84 -3.32
N VAL A 384 1.83 8.31 -3.43
CA VAL A 384 0.97 8.11 -4.62
C VAL A 384 1.59 8.79 -5.84
N HIS A 385 2.01 10.05 -5.73
CA HIS A 385 2.68 10.77 -6.82
C HIS A 385 3.97 10.08 -7.28
N GLY A 386 4.80 9.64 -6.33
CA GLY A 386 6.04 8.92 -6.64
C GLY A 386 5.78 7.58 -7.33
N GLY A 387 4.80 6.81 -6.85
CA GLY A 387 4.38 5.56 -7.47
C GLY A 387 3.83 5.74 -8.88
N LEU A 388 3.00 6.78 -9.08
CA LEU A 388 2.44 7.13 -10.38
C LEU A 388 3.52 7.53 -11.39
N THR A 389 4.45 8.41 -11.00
CA THR A 389 5.55 8.85 -11.86
C THR A 389 6.38 7.65 -12.35
N GLU A 390 6.71 6.73 -11.48
CA GLU A 390 7.42 5.50 -11.86
C GLU A 390 6.59 4.61 -12.79
N ALA A 391 5.31 4.41 -12.50
CA ALA A 391 4.42 3.60 -13.34
C ALA A 391 4.27 4.17 -14.75
N LEU A 392 4.18 5.50 -14.87
CA LEU A 392 4.15 6.18 -16.16
C LEU A 392 5.48 6.02 -16.90
N SER A 393 6.61 6.11 -16.20
CA SER A 393 7.92 5.85 -16.78
C SER A 393 8.02 4.46 -17.38
N ILE A 394 7.58 3.43 -16.65
CA ILE A 394 7.55 2.05 -17.14
C ILE A 394 6.64 1.91 -18.36
N ALA A 395 5.47 2.55 -18.34
CA ALA A 395 4.50 2.45 -19.43
C ALA A 395 4.95 3.15 -20.72
N MET A 396 5.73 4.23 -20.60
CA MET A 396 6.00 5.17 -21.69
C MET A 396 7.43 5.13 -22.21
N GLY A 397 8.42 4.66 -21.44
CA GLY A 397 9.79 4.81 -21.90
C GLY A 397 10.86 3.94 -21.25
N GLN A 398 10.61 3.39 -20.07
CA GLN A 398 11.60 2.52 -19.42
C GLN A 398 11.76 1.20 -20.16
N GLU A 399 12.96 0.91 -20.60
CA GLU A 399 13.31 -0.37 -21.21
C GLU A 399 14.69 -0.83 -20.75
N ILE A 400 14.80 -2.09 -20.33
CA ILE A 400 16.09 -2.76 -20.16
C ILE A 400 16.37 -3.52 -21.44
N ALA A 401 17.12 -2.92 -22.34
CA ALA A 401 17.52 -3.53 -23.61
C ALA A 401 18.77 -4.38 -23.45
N TYR A 402 18.80 -5.53 -24.11
CA TYR A 402 19.92 -6.46 -24.13
C TYR A 402 20.46 -6.63 -25.55
N ASP A 403 21.74 -6.93 -25.66
CA ASP A 403 22.32 -7.42 -26.92
C ASP A 403 22.10 -8.94 -27.08
N ASN A 404 22.54 -9.48 -28.20
CA ASN A 404 22.42 -10.92 -28.49
C ASN A 404 23.24 -11.84 -27.56
N MET A 405 24.16 -11.24 -26.78
CA MET A 405 24.99 -11.95 -25.80
C MET A 405 24.44 -11.82 -24.37
N GLY A 406 23.35 -11.08 -24.17
CA GLY A 406 22.75 -10.84 -22.86
C GLY A 406 23.38 -9.67 -22.08
N ASN A 407 24.21 -8.83 -22.69
CA ASN A 407 24.74 -7.65 -22.04
C ASN A 407 23.68 -6.54 -22.06
N VAL A 408 23.56 -5.81 -20.92
CA VAL A 408 22.66 -4.67 -20.81
C VAL A 408 23.17 -3.51 -21.66
N LYS A 409 22.34 -3.02 -22.57
CA LYS A 409 22.62 -1.85 -23.41
C LYS A 409 22.21 -0.54 -22.74
N THR A 410 21.15 -0.56 -21.95
CA THR A 410 20.59 0.60 -21.23
C THR A 410 21.11 0.66 -19.79
N GLY A 411 22.44 0.53 -19.62
CA GLY A 411 23.10 0.44 -18.31
C GLY A 411 23.48 1.78 -17.68
N THR A 412 23.21 2.90 -18.34
CA THR A 412 23.52 4.25 -17.84
C THR A 412 22.27 5.12 -17.83
N LEU A 413 22.30 6.22 -17.03
CA LEU A 413 21.20 7.20 -17.01
C LEU A 413 21.05 7.99 -18.33
N MET A 414 21.98 7.82 -19.26
CA MET A 414 21.87 8.39 -20.62
C MET A 414 20.99 7.51 -21.53
N ASP A 415 20.92 6.23 -21.25
CA ASP A 415 20.23 5.23 -22.07
C ASP A 415 18.93 4.75 -21.44
N PHE A 416 18.86 4.82 -20.09
CA PHE A 416 17.68 4.41 -19.32
C PHE A 416 16.79 5.61 -19.02
N PHE A 417 15.56 5.56 -19.50
CA PHE A 417 14.61 6.67 -19.34
C PHE A 417 14.21 6.86 -17.87
N LEU A 418 14.44 8.04 -17.34
CA LEU A 418 13.88 8.53 -16.08
C LEU A 418 13.00 9.74 -16.36
N PRO A 419 11.73 9.76 -15.95
CA PRO A 419 10.86 10.89 -16.22
C PRO A 419 11.32 12.12 -15.43
N THR A 420 11.20 13.27 -16.06
CA THR A 420 11.39 14.56 -15.42
C THR A 420 10.03 15.13 -15.00
N ALA A 421 10.04 16.33 -14.43
CA ALA A 421 8.81 17.05 -14.10
C ALA A 421 7.96 17.40 -15.35
N TRP A 422 8.54 17.35 -16.54
CA TRP A 422 7.79 17.59 -17.80
C TRP A 422 6.95 16.40 -18.22
N GLU A 423 7.48 15.19 -18.06
CA GLU A 423 6.76 13.97 -18.42
C GLU A 423 5.78 13.55 -17.32
N THR A 424 5.92 14.10 -16.11
CA THR A 424 5.03 13.79 -15.00
C THR A 424 3.77 14.65 -15.11
N PRO A 425 2.59 14.09 -15.38
CA PRO A 425 1.36 14.87 -15.50
C PRO A 425 0.98 15.46 -14.14
N VAL A 426 0.21 16.55 -14.18
CA VAL A 426 -0.49 17.04 -12.98
C VAL A 426 -1.50 15.98 -12.58
N SER A 427 -1.22 15.24 -11.53
CA SER A 427 -2.13 14.24 -11.01
C SER A 427 -3.10 14.87 -10.00
N TYR A 428 -4.38 14.59 -10.18
CA TYR A 428 -5.40 14.91 -9.19
C TYR A 428 -5.57 13.69 -8.27
N THR A 429 -4.96 13.76 -7.08
CA THR A 429 -5.10 12.71 -6.07
C THR A 429 -6.27 13.05 -5.15
N HIS A 430 -7.29 12.20 -5.13
CA HIS A 430 -8.37 12.26 -4.17
C HIS A 430 -8.19 11.16 -3.13
N LEU A 431 -7.65 11.54 -1.97
CA LEU A 431 -7.63 10.68 -0.79
C LEU A 431 -9.01 10.76 -0.13
N THR A 432 -9.95 9.94 -0.56
CA THR A 432 -11.27 9.88 0.08
C THR A 432 -11.47 8.52 0.70
N LEU A 433 -11.41 8.51 2.03
CA LEU A 433 -11.84 7.34 2.78
C LEU A 433 -13.33 7.42 3.10
N PRO A 434 -14.09 6.34 2.95
CA PRO A 434 -15.18 6.12 3.87
C PRO A 434 -14.59 6.03 5.28
N LYS A 435 -15.27 6.60 6.27
CA LYS A 435 -14.95 6.32 7.68
C LYS A 435 -15.15 4.83 7.89
N ILE A 436 -14.08 4.05 7.88
CA ILE A 436 -14.12 2.70 8.41
C ILE A 436 -14.11 2.89 9.92
N TYR A 437 -15.20 2.52 10.56
CA TYR A 437 -15.30 2.51 12.01
C TYR A 437 -14.23 1.57 12.55
N SER A 438 -13.34 2.11 13.38
CA SER A 438 -12.44 1.30 14.20
C SER A 438 -13.28 0.34 15.05
N VAL A 439 -13.05 -0.94 14.90
CA VAL A 439 -13.42 -1.95 15.89
C VAL A 439 -12.36 -1.94 16.99
#